data_bf69ce4b519f50181e039cf31aee5a2c
#
_entry.id   bf69ce4b519f50181e039cf31aee5a2c
#
_cell.length_a   1.000
_cell.length_b   1.000
_cell.length_c   1.000
_cell.angle_alpha   90.00
_cell.angle_beta   90.00
_cell.angle_gamma   90.00
#
_symmetry.space_group_name_H-M   'P 1'
#
loop_
_entity.id
_entity.type
_entity.pdbx_description
1 polymer ?
#
loop_
_entity_poly.entity_id
_entity_poly.type
_entity_poly.pdbx_seq_one_letter_code
_entity_poly.pdbx_strand_id
1 'polypeptide(L)'
;MLIYEGLMLSAEDSTGKGIADFLWEMLMINFAMVLRLIRIRHWLKNLFVFAPLIFSSNLTDLTSLLRAFLIFIAFCLISSSVYVFNDIRDRESDSHHSRKKNRPVASGEIKLRDAWIIAGILATLAVLVTLFLPYLALVFLLLYVVENVFYTLKGKDMVLIDAFCISAGFVIRVMAGAYAIETSPTGWIVVTTFFLSLFLGFGKRRNELL
;
A
#
# COMPACT_ATOMS: atom_id res chain seq x y z
N MET A 1 -14.78 -31.86 13.98
CA MET A 1 -15.04 -31.98 15.43
C MET A 1 -13.89 -32.68 16.14
N LEU A 2 -13.41 -33.84 15.72
CA LEU A 2 -12.26 -34.55 16.35
C LEU A 2 -10.90 -33.85 16.29
N ILE A 3 -10.65 -32.98 15.33
CA ILE A 3 -9.40 -32.19 15.23
C ILE A 3 -9.38 -31.05 16.26
N TYR A 4 -10.54 -30.50 16.60
CA TYR A 4 -10.67 -29.43 17.62
C TYR A 4 -10.53 -29.99 19.05
N GLU A 5 -10.98 -31.20 19.32
CA GLU A 5 -10.79 -31.86 20.63
C GLU A 5 -9.32 -32.27 20.85
N GLY A 6 -8.63 -32.73 19.81
CA GLY A 6 -7.21 -33.04 19.91
C GLY A 6 -6.31 -31.81 20.16
N LEU A 7 -6.70 -30.64 19.63
CA LEU A 7 -6.02 -29.37 19.90
C LEU A 7 -6.31 -28.83 21.30
N MET A 8 -7.52 -29.07 21.83
CA MET A 8 -7.90 -28.63 23.18
C MET A 8 -7.22 -29.46 24.29
N LEU A 9 -6.99 -30.74 24.05
CA LEU A 9 -6.30 -31.63 25.02
C LEU A 9 -4.77 -31.50 24.99
N SER A 10 -4.20 -30.95 23.90
CA SER A 10 -2.78 -30.62 23.80
C SER A 10 -2.41 -29.25 24.41
N ALA A 11 -3.40 -28.45 24.86
CA ALA A 11 -3.20 -27.09 25.36
C ALA A 11 -2.84 -27.01 26.86
N GLU A 12 -2.72 -28.14 27.55
CA GLU A 12 -1.97 -28.25 28.79
C GLU A 12 -0.55 -28.77 28.49
N ASP A 13 0.18 -27.97 27.72
CA ASP A 13 1.60 -28.23 27.48
C ASP A 13 2.40 -27.87 28.74
N SER A 14 3.49 -28.61 28.94
CA SER A 14 4.48 -28.52 30.02
C SER A 14 5.11 -27.12 30.26
N THR A 15 4.66 -26.10 29.54
CA THR A 15 5.11 -24.69 29.66
C THR A 15 4.20 -23.78 30.47
N GLY A 16 3.02 -24.27 30.96
CA GLY A 16 2.09 -23.49 31.78
C GLY A 16 1.40 -22.32 31.05
N LYS A 17 1.48 -22.26 29.72
CA LYS A 17 0.78 -21.25 28.92
C LYS A 17 -0.70 -21.60 28.80
N GLY A 18 -1.58 -20.70 29.25
CA GLY A 18 -3.04 -20.88 29.15
C GLY A 18 -3.54 -20.75 27.71
N ILE A 19 -4.77 -21.26 27.46
CA ILE A 19 -5.47 -21.15 26.17
C ILE A 19 -5.53 -19.68 25.68
N ALA A 20 -5.65 -18.74 26.58
CA ALA A 20 -5.64 -17.29 26.28
C ALA A 20 -4.30 -16.84 25.69
N ASP A 21 -3.17 -17.32 26.20
CA ASP A 21 -1.84 -16.98 25.70
C ASP A 21 -1.61 -17.59 24.31
N PHE A 22 -2.07 -18.83 24.08
CA PHE A 22 -1.99 -19.48 22.79
C PHE A 22 -2.85 -18.74 21.73
N LEU A 23 -4.10 -18.37 22.07
CA LEU A 23 -4.95 -17.59 21.18
C LEU A 23 -4.36 -16.20 20.90
N TRP A 24 -3.77 -15.56 21.90
CA TRP A 24 -3.10 -14.27 21.77
C TRP A 24 -1.88 -14.37 20.85
N GLU A 25 -1.01 -15.36 21.02
CA GLU A 25 0.13 -15.62 20.12
C GLU A 25 -0.34 -15.88 18.68
N MET A 26 -1.36 -16.71 18.48
CA MET A 26 -1.92 -17.00 17.16
C MET A 26 -2.52 -15.75 16.50
N LEU A 27 -3.23 -14.90 17.25
CA LEU A 27 -3.78 -13.63 16.79
C LEU A 27 -2.68 -12.64 16.41
N MET A 28 -1.63 -12.56 17.22
CA MET A 28 -0.47 -11.68 16.97
C MET A 28 0.35 -12.13 15.75
N ILE A 29 0.53 -13.44 15.56
CA ILE A 29 1.19 -13.98 14.35
C ILE A 29 0.39 -13.61 13.10
N ASN A 30 -0.93 -13.81 13.12
CA ASN A 30 -1.80 -13.44 12.00
C ASN A 30 -1.79 -11.93 11.72
N PHE A 31 -1.79 -11.10 12.78
CA PHE A 31 -1.74 -9.65 12.66
C PHE A 31 -0.39 -9.19 12.07
N ALA A 32 0.75 -9.67 12.59
CA ALA A 32 2.06 -9.35 12.06
C ALA A 32 2.22 -9.78 10.59
N MET A 33 1.62 -10.91 10.21
CA MET A 33 1.60 -11.40 8.85
C MET A 33 0.82 -10.47 7.91
N VAL A 34 -0.37 -10.02 8.34
CA VAL A 34 -1.18 -9.04 7.59
C VAL A 34 -0.40 -7.72 7.45
N LEU A 35 0.24 -7.22 8.50
CA LEU A 35 1.04 -5.99 8.45
C LEU A 35 2.21 -6.10 7.45
N ARG A 36 2.84 -7.28 7.34
CA ARG A 36 3.87 -7.55 6.32
C ARG A 36 3.28 -7.55 4.91
N LEU A 37 2.10 -8.15 4.73
CA LEU A 37 1.40 -8.22 3.45
C LEU A 37 1.02 -6.82 2.94
N ILE A 38 0.40 -5.99 3.79
CA ILE A 38 -0.05 -4.63 3.42
C ILE A 38 1.09 -3.61 3.33
N ARG A 39 2.31 -3.99 3.73
CA ARG A 39 3.54 -3.20 3.60
C ARG A 39 3.46 -1.81 4.19
N ILE A 40 3.06 -1.66 5.45
CA ILE A 40 2.90 -0.36 6.15
C ILE A 40 4.10 0.59 5.96
N ARG A 41 5.32 0.07 5.90
CA ARG A 41 6.52 0.91 5.67
C ARG A 41 6.44 1.73 4.37
N HIS A 42 5.68 1.27 3.38
CA HIS A 42 5.50 1.99 2.12
C HIS A 42 4.45 3.11 2.22
N TRP A 43 3.68 3.20 3.31
CA TRP A 43 2.73 4.28 3.55
C TRP A 43 3.41 5.66 3.66
N LEU A 44 4.70 5.70 4.03
CA LEU A 44 5.49 6.94 4.00
C LEU A 44 5.45 7.65 2.64
N LYS A 45 5.35 6.91 1.54
CA LYS A 45 5.21 7.49 0.20
C LYS A 45 3.88 8.23 0.02
N ASN A 46 2.86 7.87 0.77
CA ASN A 46 1.55 8.49 0.68
C ASN A 46 1.50 9.85 1.42
N LEU A 47 2.51 10.19 2.23
CA LEU A 47 2.64 11.52 2.85
C LEU A 47 2.72 12.65 1.81
N PHE A 48 3.10 12.36 0.57
CA PHE A 48 3.07 13.32 -0.53
C PHE A 48 1.66 13.88 -0.82
N VAL A 49 0.60 13.20 -0.39
CA VAL A 49 -0.78 13.69 -0.41
C VAL A 49 -0.94 14.98 0.41
N PHE A 50 -0.16 15.16 1.47
CA PHE A 50 -0.21 16.37 2.31
C PHE A 50 0.56 17.56 1.73
N ALA A 51 1.39 17.37 0.69
CA ALA A 51 2.16 18.45 0.14
C ALA A 51 1.30 19.67 -0.28
N PRO A 52 0.17 19.52 -0.99
CA PRO A 52 -0.67 20.66 -1.32
C PRO A 52 -1.23 21.39 -0.09
N LEU A 53 -1.58 20.66 0.98
CA LEU A 53 -2.06 21.26 2.22
C LEU A 53 -0.97 22.11 2.88
N ILE A 54 0.29 21.62 2.89
CA ILE A 54 1.44 22.32 3.50
C ILE A 54 1.76 23.59 2.74
N PHE A 55 1.68 23.57 1.40
CA PHE A 55 2.01 24.71 0.54
C PHE A 55 0.82 25.62 0.21
N SER A 56 -0.40 25.28 0.69
CA SER A 56 -1.57 26.14 0.60
C SER A 56 -1.76 26.90 1.92
N SER A 57 -2.53 27.99 1.89
CA SER A 57 -2.89 28.73 3.10
C SER A 57 -3.92 28.02 3.98
N ASN A 58 -4.20 26.73 3.75
CA ASN A 58 -5.30 25.98 4.33
C ASN A 58 -4.89 25.10 5.54
N LEU A 59 -3.66 25.25 6.04
CA LEU A 59 -3.15 24.45 7.18
C LEU A 59 -3.98 24.59 8.46
N THR A 60 -4.66 25.71 8.66
CA THR A 60 -5.49 25.98 9.83
C THR A 60 -6.97 25.63 9.62
N ASP A 61 -7.37 25.30 8.38
CA ASP A 61 -8.73 24.89 8.08
C ASP A 61 -8.95 23.40 8.42
N LEU A 62 -9.83 23.16 9.40
CA LEU A 62 -10.14 21.80 9.87
C LEU A 62 -10.73 20.93 8.76
N THR A 63 -11.51 21.49 7.85
CA THR A 63 -12.11 20.76 6.74
C THR A 63 -11.04 20.24 5.79
N SER A 64 -10.09 21.09 5.41
CA SER A 64 -8.95 20.73 4.56
C SER A 64 -8.05 19.68 5.24
N LEU A 65 -7.81 19.83 6.54
CA LEU A 65 -7.06 18.84 7.34
C LEU A 65 -7.75 17.47 7.33
N LEU A 66 -9.05 17.41 7.59
CA LEU A 66 -9.82 16.15 7.58
C LEU A 66 -9.83 15.52 6.19
N ARG A 67 -10.04 16.30 5.13
CA ARG A 67 -10.03 15.82 3.74
C ARG A 67 -8.64 15.29 3.34
N ALA A 68 -7.57 15.98 3.71
CA ALA A 68 -6.20 15.52 3.46
C ALA A 68 -5.90 14.21 4.20
N PHE A 69 -6.41 14.05 5.43
CA PHE A 69 -6.26 12.81 6.18
C PHE A 69 -7.07 11.66 5.56
N LEU A 70 -8.30 11.91 5.13
CA LEU A 70 -9.14 10.90 4.46
C LEU A 70 -8.49 10.40 3.18
N ILE A 71 -7.99 11.31 2.30
CA ILE A 71 -7.32 10.89 1.07
C ILE A 71 -6.01 10.16 1.37
N PHE A 72 -5.28 10.52 2.42
CA PHE A 72 -4.11 9.78 2.88
C PHE A 72 -4.46 8.34 3.26
N ILE A 73 -5.53 8.13 4.06
CA ILE A 73 -6.01 6.79 4.42
C ILE A 73 -6.43 6.01 3.17
N ALA A 74 -7.16 6.64 2.25
CA ALA A 74 -7.55 6.01 0.99
C ALA A 74 -6.33 5.54 0.18
N PHE A 75 -5.27 6.37 0.09
CA PHE A 75 -4.02 5.98 -0.58
C PHE A 75 -3.26 4.88 0.18
N CYS A 76 -3.31 4.85 1.51
CA CYS A 76 -2.73 3.74 2.29
C CYS A 76 -3.43 2.42 1.99
N LEU A 77 -4.76 2.42 1.95
CA LEU A 77 -5.56 1.25 1.64
C LEU A 77 -5.34 0.78 0.19
N ILE A 78 -5.47 1.68 -0.78
CA ILE A 78 -5.34 1.30 -2.20
C ILE A 78 -3.92 0.87 -2.56
N SER A 79 -2.89 1.54 -2.04
CA SER A 79 -1.51 1.12 -2.27
C SER A 79 -1.21 -0.25 -1.67
N SER A 80 -1.78 -0.56 -0.49
CA SER A 80 -1.69 -1.89 0.11
C SER A 80 -2.37 -2.94 -0.76
N SER A 81 -3.57 -2.68 -1.28
CA SER A 81 -4.26 -3.55 -2.23
C SER A 81 -3.42 -3.84 -3.47
N VAL A 82 -2.82 -2.81 -4.06
CA VAL A 82 -1.91 -2.94 -5.22
C VAL A 82 -0.68 -3.79 -4.87
N TYR A 83 -0.09 -3.63 -3.68
CA TYR A 83 1.05 -4.46 -3.28
C TYR A 83 0.66 -5.92 -3.11
N VAL A 84 -0.52 -6.20 -2.54
CA VAL A 84 -1.04 -7.58 -2.45
C VAL A 84 -1.25 -8.17 -3.85
N PHE A 85 -1.86 -7.41 -4.76
CA PHE A 85 -2.01 -7.81 -6.16
C PHE A 85 -0.67 -8.14 -6.83
N ASN A 86 0.35 -7.30 -6.62
CA ASN A 86 1.70 -7.55 -7.14
C ASN A 86 2.32 -8.83 -6.54
N ASP A 87 2.14 -9.08 -5.24
CA ASP A 87 2.66 -10.29 -4.58
C ASP A 87 1.95 -11.56 -5.09
N ILE A 88 0.65 -11.48 -5.40
CA ILE A 88 -0.11 -12.56 -6.02
C ILE A 88 0.45 -12.88 -7.41
N ARG A 89 0.66 -11.84 -8.23
CA ARG A 89 1.12 -11.98 -9.60
C ARG A 89 2.55 -12.51 -9.70
N ASP A 90 3.42 -11.99 -8.82
CA ASP A 90 4.85 -12.32 -8.83
C ASP A 90 5.17 -13.57 -7.99
N ARG A 91 4.16 -14.29 -7.46
CA ARG A 91 4.32 -15.40 -6.53
C ARG A 91 5.36 -16.44 -6.97
N GLU A 92 5.26 -16.89 -8.23
CA GLU A 92 6.16 -17.92 -8.76
C GLU A 92 7.60 -17.42 -8.86
N SER A 93 7.82 -16.24 -9.43
CA SER A 93 9.13 -15.64 -9.56
C SER A 93 9.74 -15.29 -8.19
N ASP A 94 8.91 -14.83 -7.25
CA ASP A 94 9.34 -14.48 -5.89
C ASP A 94 9.76 -15.72 -5.09
N SER A 95 9.14 -16.89 -5.31
CA SER A 95 9.49 -18.14 -4.62
C SER A 95 10.92 -18.61 -4.91
N HIS A 96 11.45 -18.28 -6.09
CA HIS A 96 12.81 -18.61 -6.51
C HIS A 96 13.84 -17.51 -6.17
N HIS A 97 13.39 -16.34 -5.68
CA HIS A 97 14.26 -15.21 -5.40
C HIS A 97 14.80 -15.28 -3.95
N SER A 98 16.11 -15.07 -3.75
CA SER A 98 16.80 -15.23 -2.45
C SER A 98 16.15 -14.45 -1.29
N ARG A 99 15.67 -13.23 -1.51
CA ARG A 99 15.04 -12.36 -0.50
C ARG A 99 13.52 -12.35 -0.55
N LYS A 100 12.93 -12.40 -1.76
CA LYS A 100 11.48 -12.24 -1.94
C LYS A 100 10.70 -13.52 -1.62
N LYS A 101 11.33 -14.70 -1.55
CA LYS A 101 10.70 -15.95 -1.14
C LYS A 101 10.03 -15.90 0.25
N ASN A 102 10.46 -14.94 1.10
CA ASN A 102 9.91 -14.74 2.43
C ASN A 102 8.64 -13.83 2.43
N ARG A 103 8.12 -13.42 1.25
CA ARG A 103 6.85 -12.70 1.17
C ARG A 103 5.69 -13.63 1.54
N PRO A 104 4.66 -13.16 2.28
CA PRO A 104 3.59 -14.02 2.78
C PRO A 104 2.86 -14.85 1.73
N VAL A 105 2.71 -14.32 0.50
CA VAL A 105 2.06 -15.04 -0.61
C VAL A 105 3.04 -16.03 -1.27
N ALA A 106 4.31 -15.64 -1.45
CA ALA A 106 5.32 -16.48 -2.07
C ALA A 106 5.74 -17.66 -1.18
N SER A 107 5.83 -17.44 0.15
CA SER A 107 6.14 -18.47 1.15
C SER A 107 4.98 -19.44 1.39
N GLY A 108 3.75 -19.08 0.95
CA GLY A 108 2.55 -19.88 1.23
C GLY A 108 1.96 -19.65 2.61
N GLU A 109 2.49 -18.71 3.42
CA GLU A 109 1.92 -18.33 4.72
C GLU A 109 0.47 -17.83 4.58
N ILE A 110 0.16 -17.15 3.46
CA ILE A 110 -1.19 -16.70 3.10
C ILE A 110 -1.63 -17.40 1.82
N LYS A 111 -2.80 -18.03 1.88
CA LYS A 111 -3.39 -18.69 0.71
C LYS A 111 -3.76 -17.66 -0.34
N LEU A 112 -3.63 -18.03 -1.61
CA LEU A 112 -3.92 -17.15 -2.75
C LEU A 112 -5.34 -16.57 -2.70
N ARG A 113 -6.33 -17.39 -2.30
CA ARG A 113 -7.73 -16.96 -2.12
C ARG A 113 -7.85 -15.84 -1.08
N ASP A 114 -7.20 -16.00 0.06
CA ASP A 114 -7.28 -15.03 1.16
C ASP A 114 -6.57 -13.73 0.79
N ALA A 115 -5.47 -13.81 0.06
CA ALA A 115 -4.78 -12.64 -0.48
C ALA A 115 -5.69 -11.84 -1.44
N TRP A 116 -6.44 -12.50 -2.34
CA TRP A 116 -7.42 -11.84 -3.21
C TRP A 116 -8.55 -11.17 -2.42
N ILE A 117 -9.07 -11.83 -1.39
CA ILE A 117 -10.11 -11.28 -0.52
C ILE A 117 -9.59 -10.03 0.19
N ILE A 118 -8.38 -10.08 0.76
CA ILE A 118 -7.75 -8.93 1.43
C ILE A 118 -7.57 -7.77 0.45
N ALA A 119 -7.04 -8.03 -0.74
CA ALA A 119 -6.87 -7.00 -1.76
C ALA A 119 -8.21 -6.35 -2.14
N GLY A 120 -9.27 -7.14 -2.33
CA GLY A 120 -10.61 -6.64 -2.64
C GLY A 120 -11.21 -5.80 -1.53
N ILE A 121 -11.08 -6.24 -0.26
CA ILE A 121 -11.55 -5.47 0.90
C ILE A 121 -10.82 -4.11 0.98
N LEU A 122 -9.50 -4.11 0.86
CA LEU A 122 -8.70 -2.88 0.91
C LEU A 122 -9.07 -1.91 -0.21
N ALA A 123 -9.25 -2.40 -1.44
CA ALA A 123 -9.68 -1.57 -2.57
C ALA A 123 -11.07 -0.99 -2.35
N THR A 124 -12.02 -1.81 -1.89
CA THR A 124 -13.40 -1.36 -1.61
C THR A 124 -13.41 -0.28 -0.52
N LEU A 125 -12.69 -0.51 0.58
CA LEU A 125 -12.59 0.48 1.66
C LEU A 125 -11.95 1.79 1.18
N ALA A 126 -10.91 1.73 0.33
CA ALA A 126 -10.30 2.92 -0.25
C ALA A 126 -11.31 3.74 -1.08
N VAL A 127 -12.11 3.07 -1.93
CA VAL A 127 -13.17 3.73 -2.70
C VAL A 127 -14.23 4.32 -1.78
N LEU A 128 -14.70 3.57 -0.78
CA LEU A 128 -15.71 4.07 0.16
C LEU A 128 -15.25 5.32 0.90
N VAL A 129 -13.98 5.38 1.33
CA VAL A 129 -13.41 6.58 1.96
C VAL A 129 -13.41 7.77 0.99
N THR A 130 -13.08 7.54 -0.28
CA THR A 130 -13.05 8.64 -1.28
C THR A 130 -14.43 9.18 -1.66
N LEU A 131 -15.53 8.44 -1.39
CA LEU A 131 -16.89 8.96 -1.63
C LEU A 131 -17.26 10.14 -0.71
N PHE A 132 -16.53 10.33 0.40
CA PHE A 132 -16.68 11.51 1.28
C PHE A 132 -15.85 12.72 0.82
N LEU A 133 -15.17 12.63 -0.32
CA LEU A 133 -14.29 13.65 -0.88
C LEU A 133 -14.82 14.15 -2.23
N PRO A 134 -14.34 15.29 -2.72
CA PRO A 134 -14.66 15.75 -4.07
C PRO A 134 -14.35 14.68 -5.12
N TYR A 135 -15.17 14.56 -6.15
CA TYR A 135 -15.11 13.47 -7.13
C TYR A 135 -13.75 13.32 -7.83
N LEU A 136 -13.00 14.41 -7.99
CA LEU A 136 -11.66 14.37 -8.57
C LEU A 136 -10.66 13.58 -7.72
N ALA A 137 -10.85 13.52 -6.40
CA ALA A 137 -10.04 12.68 -5.53
C ALA A 137 -10.19 11.20 -5.90
N LEU A 138 -11.41 10.74 -6.19
CA LEU A 138 -11.68 9.39 -6.68
C LEU A 138 -11.06 9.16 -8.06
N VAL A 139 -11.14 10.12 -8.98
CA VAL A 139 -10.53 10.02 -10.31
C VAL A 139 -9.02 9.78 -10.19
N PHE A 140 -8.32 10.54 -9.35
CA PHE A 140 -6.88 10.36 -9.14
C PHE A 140 -6.55 9.05 -8.40
N LEU A 141 -7.40 8.58 -7.49
CA LEU A 141 -7.25 7.27 -6.86
C LEU A 141 -7.34 6.15 -7.91
N LEU A 142 -8.31 6.22 -8.83
CA LEU A 142 -8.46 5.24 -9.91
C LEU A 142 -7.30 5.32 -10.90
N LEU A 143 -6.85 6.53 -11.24
CA LEU A 143 -5.68 6.74 -12.09
C LEU A 143 -4.43 6.10 -11.49
N TYR A 144 -4.25 6.20 -10.17
CA TYR A 144 -3.18 5.51 -9.44
C TYR A 144 -3.25 3.99 -9.59
N VAL A 145 -4.47 3.41 -9.52
CA VAL A 145 -4.64 1.96 -9.73
C VAL A 145 -4.25 1.57 -11.15
N VAL A 146 -4.74 2.30 -12.15
CA VAL A 146 -4.44 2.05 -13.58
C VAL A 146 -2.93 2.12 -13.84
N GLU A 147 -2.28 3.17 -13.33
CA GLU A 147 -0.84 3.36 -13.43
C GLU A 147 -0.07 2.19 -12.83
N ASN A 148 -0.43 1.75 -11.62
CA ASN A 148 0.26 0.65 -10.94
C ASN A 148 -0.03 -0.72 -11.59
N VAL A 149 -1.22 -0.94 -12.13
CA VAL A 149 -1.53 -2.15 -12.92
C VAL A 149 -0.67 -2.16 -14.19
N PHE A 150 -0.60 -1.05 -14.91
CA PHE A 150 0.29 -0.92 -16.07
C PHE A 150 1.76 -1.19 -15.70
N TYR A 151 2.23 -0.58 -14.62
CA TYR A 151 3.57 -0.80 -14.09
C TYR A 151 3.84 -2.28 -13.81
N THR A 152 2.92 -2.96 -13.14
CA THR A 152 3.05 -4.38 -12.79
C THR A 152 3.05 -5.28 -14.01
N LEU A 153 2.29 -4.91 -15.05
CA LEU A 153 2.13 -5.73 -16.26
C LEU A 153 3.31 -5.57 -17.23
N LYS A 154 3.82 -4.36 -17.41
CA LYS A 154 4.80 -4.01 -18.46
C LYS A 154 5.90 -3.05 -18.00
N GLY A 155 5.60 -2.13 -17.07
CA GLY A 155 6.48 -1.01 -16.76
C GLY A 155 7.77 -1.40 -16.03
N LYS A 156 7.73 -2.45 -15.21
CA LYS A 156 8.88 -2.88 -14.38
C LYS A 156 10.06 -3.46 -15.18
N ASP A 157 9.81 -3.91 -16.40
CA ASP A 157 10.83 -4.57 -17.22
C ASP A 157 11.67 -3.57 -18.03
N MET A 158 11.22 -2.31 -18.12
CA MET A 158 11.89 -1.26 -18.89
C MET A 158 12.41 -0.17 -17.94
N VAL A 159 13.75 -0.02 -17.88
CA VAL A 159 14.43 0.87 -16.90
C VAL A 159 13.92 2.31 -16.88
N LEU A 160 13.72 2.91 -18.05
CA LEU A 160 13.20 4.28 -18.15
C LEU A 160 11.74 4.36 -17.73
N ILE A 161 10.90 3.42 -18.19
CA ILE A 161 9.47 3.38 -17.87
C ILE A 161 9.27 3.16 -16.35
N ASP A 162 10.08 2.31 -15.72
CA ASP A 162 10.07 2.12 -14.26
C ASP A 162 10.23 3.47 -13.52
N ALA A 163 11.26 4.25 -13.86
CA ALA A 163 11.49 5.54 -13.22
C ALA A 163 10.35 6.55 -13.48
N PHE A 164 9.83 6.57 -14.70
CA PHE A 164 8.69 7.43 -15.06
C PHE A 164 7.40 7.04 -14.34
N CYS A 165 7.07 5.74 -14.26
CA CYS A 165 5.90 5.26 -13.52
C CYS A 165 6.02 5.61 -12.03
N ILE A 166 7.19 5.38 -11.41
CA ILE A 166 7.41 5.78 -10.02
C ILE A 166 7.12 7.27 -9.84
N SER A 167 7.62 8.12 -10.74
CA SER A 167 7.44 9.57 -10.67
C SER A 167 5.99 9.99 -10.90
N ALA A 168 5.31 9.38 -11.87
CA ALA A 168 3.88 9.59 -12.11
C ALA A 168 3.05 9.24 -10.88
N GLY A 169 3.36 8.12 -10.22
CA GLY A 169 2.68 7.71 -8.99
C GLY A 169 2.82 8.72 -7.84
N PHE A 170 3.96 9.44 -7.73
CA PHE A 170 4.10 10.55 -6.76
C PHE A 170 3.29 11.78 -7.16
N VAL A 171 3.32 12.15 -8.44
CA VAL A 171 2.51 13.27 -8.96
C VAL A 171 1.02 12.99 -8.75
N ILE A 172 0.53 11.79 -9.05
CA ILE A 172 -0.87 11.40 -8.84
C ILE A 172 -1.27 11.60 -7.36
N ARG A 173 -0.41 11.25 -6.39
CA ARG A 173 -0.68 11.48 -4.97
C ARG A 173 -0.80 12.96 -4.63
N VAL A 174 0.11 13.79 -5.14
CA VAL A 174 0.05 15.25 -4.94
C VAL A 174 -1.23 15.83 -5.55
N MET A 175 -1.57 15.43 -6.77
CA MET A 175 -2.80 15.88 -7.43
C MET A 175 -4.05 15.45 -6.65
N ALA A 176 -4.10 14.19 -6.21
CA ALA A 176 -5.19 13.70 -5.39
C ALA A 176 -5.37 14.50 -4.10
N GLY A 177 -4.25 14.81 -3.42
CA GLY A 177 -4.27 15.66 -2.22
C GLY A 177 -4.80 17.07 -2.50
N ALA A 178 -4.35 17.70 -3.59
CA ALA A 178 -4.80 19.04 -3.98
C ALA A 178 -6.31 19.09 -4.25
N TYR A 179 -6.80 18.15 -5.04
CA TYR A 179 -8.23 18.10 -5.38
C TYR A 179 -9.10 17.63 -4.22
N ALA A 180 -8.58 16.82 -3.29
CA ALA A 180 -9.31 16.46 -2.08
C ALA A 180 -9.60 17.68 -1.19
N ILE A 181 -8.67 18.65 -1.12
CA ILE A 181 -8.85 19.90 -0.36
C ILE A 181 -9.38 21.05 -1.22
N GLU A 182 -9.85 20.77 -2.45
CA GLU A 182 -10.40 21.75 -3.40
C GLU A 182 -9.43 22.91 -3.72
N THR A 183 -8.12 22.60 -3.76
CA THR A 183 -7.08 23.59 -4.10
C THR A 183 -6.46 23.25 -5.44
N SER A 184 -6.26 24.27 -6.27
CA SER A 184 -5.57 24.10 -7.56
C SER A 184 -4.06 23.93 -7.32
N PRO A 185 -3.44 22.79 -7.70
CA PRO A 185 -2.01 22.60 -7.55
C PRO A 185 -1.25 23.56 -8.47
N THR A 186 -0.22 24.22 -7.94
CA THR A 186 0.66 25.05 -8.75
C THR A 186 1.50 24.19 -9.68
N GLY A 187 1.82 24.69 -10.89
CA GLY A 187 2.70 23.96 -11.81
C GLY A 187 4.05 23.59 -11.16
N TRP A 188 4.55 24.44 -10.26
CA TRP A 188 5.81 24.20 -9.55
C TRP A 188 5.79 22.97 -8.64
N ILE A 189 4.71 22.72 -7.89
CA ILE A 189 4.65 21.55 -7.01
C ILE A 189 4.63 20.26 -7.83
N VAL A 190 3.97 20.28 -9.00
CA VAL A 190 3.90 19.12 -9.92
C VAL A 190 5.28 18.84 -10.51
N VAL A 191 5.93 19.86 -11.08
CA VAL A 191 7.24 19.73 -11.72
C VAL A 191 8.31 19.32 -10.70
N THR A 192 8.34 19.95 -9.54
CA THR A 192 9.31 19.61 -8.48
C THR A 192 9.11 18.19 -7.98
N THR A 193 7.86 17.77 -7.74
CA THR A 193 7.55 16.39 -7.33
C THR A 193 8.00 15.38 -8.38
N PHE A 194 7.72 15.66 -9.65
CA PHE A 194 8.09 14.79 -10.74
C PHE A 194 9.62 14.61 -10.83
N PHE A 195 10.39 15.69 -10.90
CA PHE A 195 11.85 15.60 -11.02
C PHE A 195 12.52 15.05 -9.76
N LEU A 196 12.04 15.40 -8.56
CA LEU A 196 12.55 14.83 -7.31
C LEU A 196 12.34 13.32 -7.26
N SER A 197 11.15 12.85 -7.58
CA SER A 197 10.86 11.42 -7.59
C SER A 197 11.58 10.67 -8.71
N LEU A 198 11.78 11.30 -9.87
CA LEU A 198 12.57 10.77 -10.96
C LEU A 198 14.04 10.59 -10.55
N PHE A 199 14.61 11.61 -9.89
CA PHE A 199 15.97 11.54 -9.35
C PHE A 199 16.13 10.40 -8.35
N LEU A 200 15.18 10.26 -7.42
CA LEU A 200 15.17 9.15 -6.44
C LEU A 200 14.99 7.78 -7.11
N GLY A 201 14.18 7.70 -8.17
CA GLY A 201 14.00 6.51 -8.99
C GLY A 201 15.29 6.05 -9.66
N PHE A 202 16.01 6.96 -10.29
CA PHE A 202 17.33 6.65 -10.88
C PHE A 202 18.38 6.32 -9.82
N GLY A 203 18.36 7.00 -8.66
CA GLY A 203 19.26 6.69 -7.54
C GLY A 203 19.07 5.25 -7.03
N LYS A 204 17.82 4.78 -6.94
CA LYS A 204 17.51 3.40 -6.58
C LYS A 204 18.09 2.42 -7.62
N ARG A 205 17.91 2.69 -8.92
CA ARG A 205 18.42 1.84 -9.99
C ARG A 205 19.95 1.75 -9.99
N ARG A 206 20.63 2.86 -9.75
CA ARG A 206 22.09 2.85 -9.61
C ARG A 206 22.55 1.90 -8.51
N ASN A 207 21.87 1.89 -7.37
CA ASN A 207 22.21 1.01 -6.24
C ASN A 207 21.89 -0.48 -6.52
N GLU A 208 21.02 -0.77 -7.48
CA GLU A 208 20.73 -2.15 -7.91
C GLU A 208 21.78 -2.70 -8.89
N LEU A 209 22.57 -1.83 -9.52
CA LEU A 209 23.63 -2.18 -10.46
C LEU A 209 25.02 -2.31 -9.81
N LEU A 210 25.18 -1.84 -8.57
CA LEU A 210 26.38 -1.92 -7.76
C LEU A 210 26.32 -3.12 -6.80
#